data_a0ee71a122e8369d9860d650b2d70cdb
#
_entry.id   a0ee71a122e8369d9860d650b2d70cdb
#
_cell.length_a   1.000
_cell.length_b   1.000
_cell.length_c   1.000
_cell.angle_alpha   90.00
_cell.angle_beta   90.00
_cell.angle_gamma   90.00
#
_symmetry.space_group_name_H-M   'P 1'
#
loop_
_entity.id
_entity.type
_entity.pdbx_description
1 polymer ?
#
loop_
_entity_poly.entity_id
_entity_poly.type
_entity_poly.pdbx_seq_one_letter_code
_entity_poly.pdbx_strand_id
1 'polypeptide(L)'
;MRILITGGNGEFCKHLVEQGKEHSFLTPTKKEADIRDYWKLDRYFYEHQFDFDIVIHAGAITRPMVIHEDNPKLSIETNIIGTSNVVLMCERYDKKIVYISTDYVYEGKDGNYKETDAMKPFTKYGWSKLGGECAVQMYDNHLILRMAMNRKPFPHPK
;
A
#
# COMPACT_ATOMS: atom_id res chain seq x y z
N MET A 1 18.71 1.96 6.55
CA MET A 1 17.42 1.89 7.26
C MET A 1 16.95 0.45 7.27
N ARG A 2 16.20 0.05 8.28
CA ARG A 2 15.57 -1.26 8.39
C ARG A 2 14.10 -1.10 7.99
N ILE A 3 13.66 -1.80 6.97
CA ILE A 3 12.37 -1.55 6.31
C ILE A 3 11.57 -2.84 6.20
N LEU A 4 10.36 -2.84 6.67
CA LEU A 4 9.38 -3.89 6.39
C LEU A 4 8.53 -3.48 5.19
N ILE A 5 8.39 -4.38 4.19
CA ILE A 5 7.54 -4.14 3.02
C ILE A 5 6.40 -5.15 3.00
N THR A 6 5.18 -4.69 3.19
CA THR A 6 4.01 -5.55 2.94
C THR A 6 3.79 -5.70 1.43
N GLY A 7 3.32 -6.85 0.98
CA GLY A 7 3.23 -7.14 -0.46
C GLY A 7 4.56 -7.59 -1.07
N GLY A 8 5.42 -8.25 -0.29
CA GLY A 8 6.78 -8.65 -0.63
C GLY A 8 6.98 -9.40 -1.95
N ASN A 9 5.96 -10.11 -2.43
CA ASN A 9 6.02 -10.83 -3.72
C ASN A 9 5.71 -9.96 -4.94
N GLY A 10 5.31 -8.69 -4.75
CA GLY A 10 4.97 -7.75 -5.81
C GLY A 10 6.20 -7.26 -6.58
N GLU A 11 6.03 -6.90 -7.85
CA GLU A 11 7.11 -6.36 -8.69
C GLU A 11 7.71 -5.07 -8.11
N PHE A 12 6.88 -4.19 -7.55
CA PHE A 12 7.36 -2.98 -6.89
C PHE A 12 8.34 -3.30 -5.76
N CYS A 13 7.99 -4.27 -4.90
CA CYS A 13 8.85 -4.69 -3.80
C CYS A 13 10.19 -5.25 -4.30
N LYS A 14 10.16 -6.11 -5.31
CA LYS A 14 11.39 -6.68 -5.90
C LYS A 14 12.33 -5.61 -6.42
N HIS A 15 11.80 -4.66 -7.20
CA HIS A 15 12.59 -3.53 -7.72
C HIS A 15 13.14 -2.64 -6.60
N LEU A 16 12.33 -2.37 -5.57
CA LEU A 16 12.78 -1.56 -4.45
C LEU A 16 13.94 -2.23 -3.69
N VAL A 17 13.85 -3.53 -3.44
CA VAL A 17 14.91 -4.31 -2.79
C VAL A 17 16.17 -4.38 -3.65
N GLU A 18 16.03 -4.57 -4.97
CA GLU A 18 17.15 -4.59 -5.91
C GLU A 18 17.91 -3.26 -5.98
N GLN A 19 17.20 -2.13 -5.88
CA GLN A 19 17.80 -0.80 -5.96
C GLN A 19 18.30 -0.29 -4.60
N GLY A 20 17.69 -0.72 -3.49
CA GLY A 20 17.97 -0.23 -2.15
C GLY A 20 18.99 -1.07 -1.37
N LYS A 21 20.07 -1.52 -2.02
CA LYS A 21 21.06 -2.46 -1.44
C LYS A 21 21.73 -1.99 -0.14
N GLU A 22 21.71 -0.68 0.12
CA GLU A 22 22.23 -0.06 1.34
C GLU A 22 21.24 -0.16 2.54
N HIS A 23 20.04 -0.71 2.32
CA HIS A 23 19.00 -0.89 3.33
C HIS A 23 18.80 -2.36 3.66
N SER A 24 18.29 -2.64 4.86
CA SER A 24 17.85 -3.97 5.27
C SER A 24 16.34 -4.09 5.06
N PHE A 25 15.90 -5.17 4.42
CA PHE A 25 14.50 -5.38 4.09
C PHE A 25 13.94 -6.64 4.71
N LEU A 26 12.77 -6.54 5.32
CA LEU A 26 11.88 -7.64 5.65
C LEU A 26 10.71 -7.64 4.65
N THR A 27 10.52 -8.73 3.93
CA THR A 27 9.52 -8.85 2.88
C THR A 27 8.62 -10.06 3.10
N PRO A 28 7.78 -10.05 4.15
CA PRO A 28 6.97 -11.21 4.49
C PRO A 28 6.04 -11.61 3.35
N THR A 29 5.90 -12.91 3.19
CA THR A 29 4.89 -13.48 2.31
C THR A 29 3.50 -13.36 2.95
N LYS A 30 2.45 -13.53 2.15
CA LYS A 30 1.07 -13.61 2.66
C LYS A 30 0.86 -14.75 3.67
N LYS A 31 1.66 -15.82 3.60
CA LYS A 31 1.60 -16.92 4.59
C LYS A 31 2.13 -16.49 5.95
N GLU A 32 3.11 -15.60 5.97
CA GLU A 32 3.75 -15.10 7.18
C GLU A 32 2.97 -13.93 7.80
N ALA A 33 2.56 -12.94 6.96
CA ALA A 33 1.88 -11.73 7.39
C ALA A 33 0.78 -11.32 6.38
N ASP A 34 -0.37 -12.01 6.41
CA ASP A 34 -1.54 -11.58 5.61
C ASP A 34 -2.14 -10.33 6.26
N ILE A 35 -2.11 -9.21 5.55
CA ILE A 35 -2.63 -7.93 6.05
C ILE A 35 -4.13 -7.98 6.40
N ARG A 36 -4.89 -8.93 5.84
CA ARG A 36 -6.32 -9.13 6.13
C ARG A 36 -6.56 -9.87 7.44
N ASP A 37 -5.55 -10.57 7.96
CA ASP A 37 -5.59 -11.31 9.21
C ASP A 37 -4.88 -10.50 10.30
N TYR A 38 -5.69 -9.79 11.10
CA TYR A 38 -5.20 -8.91 12.16
C TYR A 38 -4.22 -9.62 13.11
N TRP A 39 -4.60 -10.82 13.58
CA TRP A 39 -3.80 -11.52 14.60
C TRP A 39 -2.49 -12.10 14.04
N LYS A 40 -2.52 -12.56 12.79
CA LYS A 40 -1.32 -13.01 12.12
C LYS A 40 -0.35 -11.85 11.88
N LEU A 41 -0.88 -10.70 11.48
CA LEU A 41 -0.09 -9.49 11.26
C LEU A 41 0.50 -8.97 12.58
N ASP A 42 -0.32 -8.91 13.64
CA ASP A 42 0.11 -8.50 14.98
C ASP A 42 1.25 -9.39 15.50
N ARG A 43 1.10 -10.71 15.39
CA ARG A 43 2.15 -11.65 15.78
C ARG A 43 3.45 -11.40 15.01
N TYR A 44 3.37 -11.19 13.69
CA TYR A 44 4.55 -10.92 12.89
C TYR A 44 5.24 -9.63 13.32
N PHE A 45 4.48 -8.56 13.57
CA PHE A 45 5.03 -7.29 14.07
C PHE A 45 5.67 -7.47 15.45
N TYR A 46 5.03 -8.19 16.36
CA TYR A 46 5.58 -8.47 17.69
C TYR A 46 6.92 -9.22 17.62
N GLU A 47 6.98 -10.28 16.82
CA GLU A 47 8.19 -11.10 16.68
C GLU A 47 9.37 -10.32 16.05
N HIS A 48 9.08 -9.34 15.18
CA HIS A 48 10.07 -8.59 14.41
C HIS A 48 10.16 -7.10 14.75
N GLN A 49 9.53 -6.64 15.84
CA GLN A 49 9.42 -5.21 16.14
C GLN A 49 10.75 -4.45 16.25
N PHE A 50 11.84 -5.14 16.50
CA PHE A 50 13.19 -4.57 16.59
C PHE A 50 14.00 -4.72 15.29
N ASP A 51 13.45 -5.37 14.28
CA ASP A 51 14.14 -5.64 13.01
C ASP A 51 13.86 -4.58 11.95
N PHE A 52 12.87 -3.70 12.17
CA PHE A 52 12.52 -2.62 11.24
C PHE A 52 12.08 -1.34 11.97
N ASP A 53 12.26 -0.21 11.29
CA ASP A 53 11.88 1.13 11.77
C ASP A 53 10.73 1.72 10.95
N ILE A 54 10.63 1.32 9.67
CA ILE A 54 9.68 1.88 8.70
C ILE A 54 8.92 0.73 8.04
N VAL A 55 7.64 0.95 7.81
CA VAL A 55 6.79 0.05 7.02
C VAL A 55 6.46 0.71 5.68
N ILE A 56 6.87 0.10 4.57
CA ILE A 56 6.38 0.46 3.24
C ILE A 56 5.20 -0.45 2.93
N HIS A 57 4.01 0.13 2.96
CA HIS A 57 2.78 -0.61 2.70
C HIS A 57 2.45 -0.60 1.20
N ALA A 58 2.88 -1.66 0.50
CA ALA A 58 2.60 -1.92 -0.92
C ALA A 58 1.66 -3.12 -1.13
N GLY A 59 1.18 -3.73 -0.07
CA GLY A 59 0.24 -4.86 -0.10
C GLY A 59 -1.15 -4.41 -0.53
N ALA A 60 -1.52 -4.65 -1.79
CA ALA A 60 -2.82 -4.29 -2.35
C ALA A 60 -3.19 -5.22 -3.51
N ILE A 61 -4.48 -5.31 -3.81
CA ILE A 61 -4.96 -5.78 -5.10
C ILE A 61 -5.00 -4.59 -6.04
N THR A 62 -4.31 -4.69 -7.17
CA THR A 62 -4.21 -3.61 -8.17
C THR A 62 -4.62 -4.04 -9.57
N ARG A 63 -4.42 -5.30 -9.94
CA ARG A 63 -4.71 -5.86 -11.28
C ARG A 63 -5.18 -7.31 -11.18
N PRO A 64 -5.96 -7.78 -12.17
CA PRO A 64 -6.57 -7.00 -13.26
C PRO A 64 -7.66 -6.07 -12.72
N MET A 65 -7.90 -4.94 -13.39
CA MET A 65 -8.86 -3.92 -12.93
C MET A 65 -10.29 -4.46 -12.75
N VAL A 66 -10.69 -5.43 -13.60
CA VAL A 66 -12.00 -6.07 -13.55
C VAL A 66 -12.31 -6.76 -12.22
N ILE A 67 -11.28 -7.20 -11.47
CA ILE A 67 -11.48 -7.86 -10.17
C ILE A 67 -12.18 -6.96 -9.15
N HIS A 68 -11.97 -5.65 -9.27
CA HIS A 68 -12.60 -4.68 -8.37
C HIS A 68 -14.09 -4.53 -8.66
N GLU A 69 -14.51 -4.75 -9.92
CA GLU A 69 -15.91 -4.74 -10.34
C GLU A 69 -16.60 -6.05 -9.98
N ASP A 70 -15.97 -7.18 -10.29
CA ASP A 70 -16.54 -8.52 -10.13
C ASP A 70 -16.54 -8.99 -8.67
N ASN A 71 -15.54 -8.59 -7.90
CA ASN A 71 -15.41 -8.99 -6.49
C ASN A 71 -15.01 -7.80 -5.60
N PRO A 72 -15.90 -6.83 -5.40
CA PRO A 72 -15.62 -5.66 -4.56
C PRO A 72 -15.30 -6.04 -3.11
N LYS A 73 -15.85 -7.16 -2.61
CA LYS A 73 -15.54 -7.67 -1.27
C LYS A 73 -14.04 -7.89 -1.08
N LEU A 74 -13.38 -8.52 -2.05
CA LEU A 74 -11.95 -8.79 -1.99
C LEU A 74 -11.13 -7.48 -1.97
N SER A 75 -11.58 -6.46 -2.71
CA SER A 75 -10.96 -5.13 -2.72
C SER A 75 -11.12 -4.42 -1.36
N ILE A 76 -12.29 -4.51 -0.76
CA ILE A 76 -12.56 -3.97 0.58
C ILE A 76 -11.68 -4.68 1.62
N GLU A 77 -11.70 -6.02 1.64
CA GLU A 77 -10.91 -6.81 2.60
C GLU A 77 -9.41 -6.55 2.50
N THR A 78 -8.90 -6.37 1.28
CA THR A 78 -7.44 -6.21 1.09
C THR A 78 -7.01 -4.74 1.15
N ASN A 79 -7.64 -3.86 0.34
CA ASN A 79 -7.15 -2.50 0.17
C ASN A 79 -7.65 -1.54 1.25
N ILE A 80 -8.77 -1.84 1.92
CA ILE A 80 -9.31 -1.00 3.00
C ILE A 80 -8.99 -1.63 4.35
N ILE A 81 -9.58 -2.81 4.65
CA ILE A 81 -9.41 -3.46 5.96
C ILE A 81 -7.95 -3.85 6.17
N GLY A 82 -7.31 -4.45 5.17
CA GLY A 82 -5.89 -4.81 5.24
C GLY A 82 -4.99 -3.61 5.48
N THR A 83 -5.23 -2.48 4.81
CA THR A 83 -4.50 -1.23 5.07
C THR A 83 -4.75 -0.72 6.48
N SER A 84 -6.01 -0.74 6.95
CA SER A 84 -6.36 -0.35 8.33
C SER A 84 -5.63 -1.20 9.36
N ASN A 85 -5.53 -2.52 9.15
CA ASN A 85 -4.78 -3.40 10.03
C ASN A 85 -3.29 -3.01 10.08
N VAL A 86 -2.67 -2.70 8.93
CA VAL A 86 -1.27 -2.25 8.89
C VAL A 86 -1.08 -0.93 9.64
N VAL A 87 -2.01 0.01 9.51
CA VAL A 87 -1.99 1.29 10.25
C VAL A 87 -2.05 1.03 11.75
N LEU A 88 -2.97 0.18 12.22
CA LEU A 88 -3.09 -0.19 13.63
C LEU A 88 -1.81 -0.85 14.18
N MET A 89 -1.14 -1.67 13.36
CA MET A 89 0.16 -2.23 13.75
C MET A 89 1.24 -1.15 13.82
N CYS A 90 1.28 -0.23 12.86
CA CYS A 90 2.26 0.86 12.87
C CYS A 90 2.06 1.77 14.10
N GLU A 91 0.84 2.09 14.44
CA GLU A 91 0.50 2.84 15.65
C GLU A 91 0.91 2.08 16.92
N ARG A 92 0.51 0.80 17.05
CA ARG A 92 0.78 -0.05 18.22
C ARG A 92 2.27 -0.23 18.49
N TYR A 93 3.08 -0.37 17.44
CA TYR A 93 4.53 -0.65 17.53
C TYR A 93 5.40 0.58 17.25
N ASP A 94 4.79 1.77 17.19
CA ASP A 94 5.45 3.07 16.92
C ASP A 94 6.34 3.03 15.67
N LYS A 95 5.76 2.62 14.53
CA LYS A 95 6.46 2.53 13.24
C LYS A 95 5.93 3.56 12.25
N LYS A 96 6.84 4.22 11.54
CA LYS A 96 6.45 5.07 10.41
C LYS A 96 5.82 4.23 9.30
N ILE A 97 4.70 4.67 8.72
CA ILE A 97 4.11 4.07 7.53
C ILE A 97 4.33 4.93 6.30
N VAL A 98 4.80 4.31 5.21
CA VAL A 98 4.82 4.88 3.86
C VAL A 98 3.83 4.08 3.02
N TYR A 99 2.70 4.69 2.69
CA TYR A 99 1.62 4.03 1.95
C TYR A 99 1.75 4.29 0.45
N ILE A 100 1.80 3.22 -0.33
CA ILE A 100 1.82 3.30 -1.79
C ILE A 100 0.37 3.40 -2.29
N SER A 101 -0.05 4.61 -2.62
CA SER A 101 -1.35 4.90 -3.21
C SER A 101 -1.25 5.07 -4.74
N THR A 102 -2.23 5.69 -5.35
CA THR A 102 -2.39 5.82 -6.80
C THR A 102 -2.95 7.17 -7.19
N ASP A 103 -2.68 7.61 -8.40
CA ASP A 103 -3.32 8.73 -9.07
C ASP A 103 -4.83 8.51 -9.36
N TYR A 104 -5.30 7.25 -9.35
CA TYR A 104 -6.73 6.91 -9.52
C TYR A 104 -7.64 7.41 -8.38
N VAL A 105 -7.08 8.02 -7.34
CA VAL A 105 -7.87 8.72 -6.31
C VAL A 105 -8.43 10.04 -6.81
N TYR A 106 -7.92 10.59 -7.91
CA TYR A 106 -8.41 11.79 -8.57
C TYR A 106 -9.41 11.48 -9.69
N GLU A 107 -10.15 12.51 -10.15
CA GLU A 107 -11.15 12.37 -11.21
C GLU A 107 -10.55 12.05 -12.58
N GLY A 108 -9.29 12.44 -12.82
CA GLY A 108 -8.56 12.14 -14.07
C GLY A 108 -8.96 12.98 -15.28
N LYS A 109 -9.63 14.12 -15.08
CA LYS A 109 -10.07 15.01 -16.18
C LYS A 109 -9.01 16.03 -16.60
N ASP A 110 -8.39 16.69 -15.63
CA ASP A 110 -7.60 17.90 -15.89
C ASP A 110 -6.07 17.63 -15.89
N GLY A 111 -5.60 16.59 -15.24
CA GLY A 111 -4.18 16.32 -15.03
C GLY A 111 -3.51 17.31 -14.05
N ASN A 112 -2.19 17.13 -13.82
CA ASN A 112 -1.40 17.98 -12.92
C ASN A 112 -1.99 18.19 -11.52
N TYR A 113 -2.65 17.17 -10.98
CA TYR A 113 -3.24 17.19 -9.64
C TYR A 113 -2.18 17.40 -8.56
N LYS A 114 -2.52 18.21 -7.57
CA LYS A 114 -1.74 18.44 -6.35
C LYS A 114 -2.27 17.57 -5.23
N GLU A 115 -1.48 17.39 -4.19
CA GLU A 115 -1.84 16.62 -2.99
C GLU A 115 -3.08 17.20 -2.28
N THR A 116 -3.32 18.51 -2.41
CA THR A 116 -4.43 19.25 -1.80
C THR A 116 -5.72 19.25 -2.62
N ASP A 117 -5.66 18.73 -3.87
CA ASP A 117 -6.83 18.71 -4.73
C ASP A 117 -7.86 17.68 -4.26
N ALA A 118 -9.13 17.95 -4.55
CA ALA A 118 -10.23 17.09 -4.15
C ALA A 118 -10.11 15.70 -4.79
N MET A 119 -10.21 14.67 -3.96
CA MET A 119 -10.19 13.28 -4.41
C MET A 119 -11.59 12.85 -4.82
N LYS A 120 -11.73 12.35 -6.05
CA LYS A 120 -12.99 11.88 -6.62
C LYS A 120 -12.74 10.68 -7.55
N PRO A 121 -12.49 9.50 -7.00
CA PRO A 121 -12.26 8.31 -7.80
C PRO A 121 -13.43 7.99 -8.73
N PHE A 122 -13.12 7.54 -9.95
CA PHE A 122 -14.12 7.09 -10.92
C PHE A 122 -14.16 5.56 -11.09
N THR A 123 -13.29 4.82 -10.38
CA THR A 123 -13.23 3.36 -10.40
C THR A 123 -13.35 2.78 -9.00
N LYS A 124 -13.86 1.54 -8.86
CA LYS A 124 -13.85 0.83 -7.57
C LYS A 124 -12.44 0.63 -7.02
N TYR A 125 -11.44 0.42 -7.90
CA TYR A 125 -10.05 0.41 -7.49
C TYR A 125 -9.64 1.71 -6.81
N GLY A 126 -9.87 2.84 -7.46
CA GLY A 126 -9.58 4.17 -6.88
C GLY A 126 -10.25 4.37 -5.53
N TRP A 127 -11.55 4.03 -5.41
CA TRP A 127 -12.29 4.08 -4.15
C TRP A 127 -11.69 3.17 -3.08
N SER A 128 -11.23 1.96 -3.44
CA SER A 128 -10.60 1.05 -2.49
C SER A 128 -9.25 1.57 -1.98
N LYS A 129 -8.48 2.23 -2.85
CA LYS A 129 -7.21 2.86 -2.48
C LYS A 129 -7.42 4.10 -1.62
N LEU A 130 -8.41 4.94 -1.96
CA LEU A 130 -8.80 6.10 -1.16
C LEU A 130 -9.29 5.67 0.23
N GLY A 131 -10.07 4.58 0.34
CA GLY A 131 -10.47 4.03 1.64
C GLY A 131 -9.27 3.64 2.52
N GLY A 132 -8.21 3.11 1.92
CA GLY A 132 -6.92 2.88 2.61
C GLY A 132 -6.23 4.19 3.02
N GLU A 133 -6.22 5.22 2.15
CA GLU A 133 -5.67 6.54 2.49
C GLU A 133 -6.38 7.16 3.70
N CYS A 134 -7.71 7.01 3.80
CA CYS A 134 -8.47 7.50 4.96
C CYS A 134 -7.96 6.91 6.27
N ALA A 135 -7.66 5.61 6.31
CA ALA A 135 -7.09 4.98 7.49
C ALA A 135 -5.68 5.50 7.79
N VAL A 136 -4.83 5.64 6.76
CA VAL A 136 -3.45 6.13 6.90
C VAL A 136 -3.42 7.56 7.41
N GLN A 137 -4.32 8.44 6.98
CA GLN A 137 -4.44 9.83 7.42
C GLN A 137 -4.79 9.97 8.91
N MET A 138 -5.33 8.93 9.55
CA MET A 138 -5.64 8.93 10.98
C MET A 138 -4.40 8.75 11.87
N TYR A 139 -3.26 8.35 11.31
CA TYR A 139 -2.02 8.13 12.04
C TYR A 139 -0.98 9.19 11.68
N ASP A 140 -0.49 9.96 12.65
CA ASP A 140 0.37 11.12 12.40
C ASP A 140 1.72 10.77 11.75
N ASN A 141 2.30 9.60 12.09
CA ASN A 141 3.61 9.18 11.57
C ASN A 141 3.50 8.46 10.22
N HIS A 142 2.92 9.14 9.23
CA HIS A 142 2.68 8.58 7.90
C HIS A 142 3.28 9.40 6.75
N LEU A 143 3.36 8.76 5.58
CA LEU A 143 3.59 9.38 4.28
C LEU A 143 2.74 8.63 3.25
N ILE A 144 1.98 9.35 2.42
CA ILE A 144 1.22 8.79 1.30
C ILE A 144 1.90 9.16 -0.01
N LEU A 145 2.20 8.17 -0.84
CA LEU A 145 2.76 8.36 -2.18
C LEU A 145 1.71 7.97 -3.23
N ARG A 146 1.09 8.96 -3.89
CA ARG A 146 0.17 8.77 -5.01
C ARG A 146 0.97 8.63 -6.29
N MET A 147 1.08 7.42 -6.82
CA MET A 147 1.98 7.09 -7.90
C MET A 147 1.25 6.42 -9.06
N ALA A 148 1.60 6.81 -10.29
CA ALA A 148 1.26 6.07 -11.51
C ALA A 148 2.37 5.08 -11.82
N MET A 149 2.19 3.79 -11.48
CA MET A 149 3.19 2.76 -11.75
C MET A 149 2.92 2.06 -13.08
N ASN A 150 3.76 2.32 -14.07
CA ASN A 150 3.70 1.68 -15.37
C ASN A 150 4.96 0.82 -15.62
N ARG A 151 4.79 -0.31 -16.30
CA ARG A 151 5.92 -1.13 -16.78
C ARG A 151 6.65 -0.41 -17.92
N LYS A 152 7.97 -0.50 -17.94
CA LYS A 152 8.76 -0.10 -19.13
C LYS A 152 8.72 -1.21 -20.19
N PRO A 153 8.67 -0.89 -21.51
CA PRO A 153 8.46 0.45 -22.04
C PRO A 153 7.06 0.98 -21.70
N PHE A 154 6.95 2.28 -21.43
CA PHE A 154 5.64 2.89 -21.22
C PHE A 154 4.80 2.69 -22.49
N PRO A 155 3.54 2.22 -22.39
CA PRO A 155 2.66 2.22 -23.53
C PRO A 155 2.51 3.67 -24.00
N HIS A 156 3.00 3.96 -25.21
CA HIS A 156 2.77 5.27 -25.82
C HIS A 156 1.26 5.46 -26.00
N PRO A 157 0.70 6.57 -25.54
CA PRO A 157 -0.66 6.91 -25.91
C PRO A 157 -0.69 7.06 -27.44
N LYS A 158 -1.53 6.26 -28.08
CA LYS A 158 -1.83 6.44 -29.52
C LYS A 158 -2.78 7.60 -29.67
#